data_bc11f653e5fc312ca348cf7eba7c2517
#
_entry.id   bc11f653e5fc312ca348cf7eba7c2517
#
_cell.length_a   1.000
_cell.length_b   1.000
_cell.length_c   1.000
_cell.angle_alpha   90.00
_cell.angle_beta   90.00
_cell.angle_gamma   90.00
#
_symmetry.space_group_name_H-M   'P 1'
#
loop_
_entity.id
_entity.type
_entity.pdbx_description
1 polymer ?
#
loop_
_entity_poly.entity_id
_entity_poly.type
_entity_poly.pdbx_seq_one_letter_code
_entity_poly.pdbx_strand_id
1 'polypeptide(L)'
;TLTMAISTFSQSPIDWRFVQNPYPFYETARAAGDLFLWKDYDRVCAVSHEAVNTLLRDRRWGRQIPEELSDNFPEHIRPFVELDRSGMLEREPPAHTRLRSLVVRAFTSRGITALGPGIAALVNQLIDEFPDGEFDLLRCFGEVIPVIVIARLLGIPEDMANQLLQWSHDMVAMYQAKRDREIEDKAVVATTEFSNYIKRHIDHRRKNPADDLISQLIAVKNDGEQLSTKELI
;
A
#
# COMPACT_ATOMS: atom_id res chain seq x y z
N THR A 1 -40.41 1.60 10.44
CA THR A 1 -39.07 1.39 9.86
C THR A 1 -39.01 2.20 8.57
N LEU A 2 -38.41 3.41 8.59
CA LEU A 2 -38.16 4.18 7.38
C LEU A 2 -37.04 3.44 6.62
N THR A 3 -37.40 2.72 5.56
CA THR A 3 -36.44 2.27 4.58
C THR A 3 -36.04 3.52 3.77
N MET A 4 -34.95 4.16 4.15
CA MET A 4 -34.37 5.22 3.30
C MET A 4 -33.93 4.56 2.00
N ALA A 5 -34.57 4.91 0.89
CA ALA A 5 -34.14 4.44 -0.41
C ALA A 5 -32.81 5.12 -0.73
N ILE A 6 -31.74 4.34 -0.87
CA ILE A 6 -30.43 4.82 -1.28
C ILE A 6 -30.51 5.18 -2.77
N SER A 7 -30.12 6.40 -3.12
CA SER A 7 -30.08 6.84 -4.52
C SER A 7 -29.07 6.03 -5.32
N THR A 8 -29.40 5.73 -6.57
CA THR A 8 -28.53 4.95 -7.47
C THR A 8 -27.96 5.87 -8.54
N PHE A 9 -26.64 5.83 -8.71
CA PHE A 9 -25.93 6.56 -9.77
C PHE A 9 -25.08 5.58 -10.59
N SER A 10 -24.91 5.89 -11.87
CA SER A 10 -24.02 5.18 -12.77
C SER A 10 -22.97 6.14 -13.29
N GLN A 11 -21.73 5.77 -13.15
CA GLN A 11 -20.56 6.50 -13.66
C GLN A 11 -19.44 5.51 -13.89
N SER A 12 -19.04 5.35 -15.15
CA SER A 12 -17.89 4.49 -15.48
C SER A 12 -16.63 5.03 -14.82
N PRO A 13 -15.92 4.22 -14.00
CA PRO A 13 -14.69 4.65 -13.33
C PRO A 13 -13.51 4.85 -14.30
N ILE A 14 -13.63 4.35 -15.53
CA ILE A 14 -12.62 4.50 -16.58
C ILE A 14 -13.01 5.55 -17.63
N ASP A 15 -14.14 6.24 -17.47
CA ASP A 15 -14.46 7.39 -18.31
C ASP A 15 -13.41 8.48 -18.11
N TRP A 16 -12.74 8.89 -19.20
CA TRP A 16 -11.61 9.81 -19.10
C TRP A 16 -12.00 11.17 -18.52
N ARG A 17 -13.22 11.66 -18.76
CA ARG A 17 -13.72 12.94 -18.22
C ARG A 17 -13.90 12.84 -16.71
N PHE A 18 -14.45 11.71 -16.26
CA PHE A 18 -14.56 11.43 -14.83
C PHE A 18 -13.18 11.30 -14.18
N VAL A 19 -12.24 10.59 -14.80
CA VAL A 19 -10.86 10.45 -14.28
C VAL A 19 -10.17 11.82 -14.15
N GLN A 20 -10.36 12.71 -15.12
CA GLN A 20 -9.78 14.06 -15.08
C GLN A 20 -10.48 14.98 -14.06
N ASN A 21 -11.78 14.86 -13.86
CA ASN A 21 -12.55 15.68 -12.94
C ASN A 21 -13.74 14.92 -12.35
N PRO A 22 -13.54 14.14 -11.26
CA PRO A 22 -14.60 13.35 -10.64
C PRO A 22 -15.55 14.17 -9.75
N TYR A 23 -15.19 15.39 -9.40
CA TYR A 23 -15.89 16.21 -8.42
C TYR A 23 -17.35 16.50 -8.75
N PRO A 24 -17.76 16.85 -9.99
CA PRO A 24 -19.17 17.07 -10.32
C PRO A 24 -20.07 15.86 -10.05
N PHE A 25 -19.55 14.64 -10.30
CA PHE A 25 -20.26 13.40 -9.97
C PHE A 25 -20.45 13.26 -8.47
N TYR A 26 -19.38 13.45 -7.69
CA TYR A 26 -19.47 13.37 -6.23
C TYR A 26 -20.35 14.48 -5.61
N GLU A 27 -20.38 15.67 -6.19
CA GLU A 27 -21.30 16.75 -5.76
C GLU A 27 -22.76 16.35 -6.00
N THR A 28 -23.06 15.79 -7.16
CA THR A 28 -24.41 15.28 -7.47
C THR A 28 -24.83 14.17 -6.50
N ALA A 29 -23.92 13.22 -6.24
CA ALA A 29 -24.17 12.14 -5.28
C ALA A 29 -24.41 12.67 -3.86
N ARG A 30 -23.59 13.62 -3.38
CA ARG A 30 -23.75 14.25 -2.06
C ARG A 30 -25.06 15.02 -1.92
N ALA A 31 -25.50 15.70 -2.98
CA ALA A 31 -26.78 16.39 -2.98
C ALA A 31 -27.99 15.45 -2.79
N ALA A 32 -27.84 14.17 -3.15
CA ALA A 32 -28.87 13.15 -2.98
C ALA A 32 -28.82 12.43 -1.61
N GLY A 33 -27.72 12.56 -0.86
CA GLY A 33 -27.55 11.98 0.48
C GLY A 33 -26.12 11.54 0.79
N ASP A 34 -25.95 11.00 1.99
CA ASP A 34 -24.64 10.57 2.51
C ASP A 34 -24.12 9.27 1.87
N LEU A 35 -25.05 8.43 1.41
CA LEU A 35 -24.78 7.13 0.81
C LEU A 35 -25.48 7.04 -0.55
N PHE A 36 -24.83 6.36 -1.50
CA PHE A 36 -25.43 6.03 -2.79
C PHE A 36 -25.00 4.65 -3.26
N LEU A 37 -25.82 4.02 -4.10
CA LEU A 37 -25.42 2.81 -4.82
C LEU A 37 -24.70 3.19 -6.10
N TRP A 38 -23.42 2.87 -6.21
CA TRP A 38 -22.66 3.03 -7.44
C TRP A 38 -22.85 1.78 -8.32
N LYS A 39 -23.70 1.93 -9.33
CA LYS A 39 -24.17 0.82 -10.16
C LYS A 39 -23.01 0.10 -10.89
N ASP A 40 -22.02 0.85 -11.36
CA ASP A 40 -20.89 0.29 -12.12
C ASP A 40 -19.98 -0.61 -11.29
N TYR A 41 -19.96 -0.43 -9.96
CA TYR A 41 -19.26 -1.26 -9.00
C TYR A 41 -20.19 -2.24 -8.26
N ASP A 42 -21.50 -2.05 -8.36
CA ASP A 42 -22.49 -2.76 -7.54
C ASP A 42 -22.18 -2.66 -6.04
N ARG A 43 -21.87 -1.44 -5.58
CA ARG A 43 -21.46 -1.16 -4.20
C ARG A 43 -22.16 0.07 -3.64
N VAL A 44 -22.53 -0.02 -2.37
CA VAL A 44 -22.94 1.17 -1.61
C VAL A 44 -21.68 1.95 -1.23
N CYS A 45 -21.68 3.23 -1.58
CA CYS A 45 -20.59 4.15 -1.36
C CYS A 45 -21.00 5.28 -0.42
N ALA A 46 -20.13 5.62 0.53
CA ALA A 46 -20.25 6.83 1.33
C ALA A 46 -19.59 7.99 0.61
N VAL A 47 -20.26 9.14 0.55
CA VAL A 47 -19.81 10.32 -0.21
C VAL A 47 -19.71 11.59 0.61
N SER A 48 -20.35 11.65 1.78
CA SER A 48 -20.17 12.77 2.71
C SER A 48 -19.01 12.52 3.67
N HIS A 49 -18.38 13.61 4.14
CA HIS A 49 -17.32 13.54 5.15
C HIS A 49 -17.81 12.84 6.43
N GLU A 50 -19.04 13.14 6.87
CA GLU A 50 -19.61 12.58 8.10
C GLU A 50 -19.77 11.05 7.99
N ALA A 51 -20.38 10.56 6.89
CA ALA A 51 -20.56 9.12 6.67
C ALA A 51 -19.22 8.39 6.57
N VAL A 52 -18.27 8.93 5.77
CA VAL A 52 -16.94 8.34 5.63
C VAL A 52 -16.20 8.29 6.97
N ASN A 53 -16.18 9.41 7.72
CA ASN A 53 -15.51 9.46 9.01
C ASN A 53 -16.15 8.51 10.04
N THR A 54 -17.48 8.38 10.03
CA THR A 54 -18.22 7.44 10.89
C THR A 54 -17.84 6.00 10.57
N LEU A 55 -17.88 5.60 9.30
CA LEU A 55 -17.55 4.26 8.86
C LEU A 55 -16.09 3.89 9.16
N LEU A 56 -15.14 4.79 8.90
CA LEU A 56 -13.72 4.55 9.13
C LEU A 56 -13.36 4.41 10.62
N ARG A 57 -14.17 4.94 11.53
CA ARG A 57 -13.96 4.86 13.00
C ARG A 57 -14.78 3.77 13.68
N ASP A 58 -15.76 3.23 13.00
CA ASP A 58 -16.65 2.22 13.57
C ASP A 58 -15.97 0.85 13.59
N ARG A 59 -15.66 0.36 14.78
CA ARG A 59 -14.95 -0.91 15.01
C ARG A 59 -15.74 -2.15 14.57
N ARG A 60 -16.99 -2.01 14.14
CA ARG A 60 -17.77 -3.11 13.55
C ARG A 60 -17.36 -3.41 12.12
N TRP A 61 -16.67 -2.48 11.47
CA TRP A 61 -16.11 -2.65 10.13
C TRP A 61 -14.63 -2.97 10.23
N GLY A 62 -14.22 -3.96 9.48
CA GLY A 62 -12.84 -4.40 9.40
C GLY A 62 -12.38 -4.56 7.95
N ARG A 63 -11.12 -4.83 7.76
CA ARG A 63 -10.50 -5.06 6.45
C ARG A 63 -10.36 -6.55 6.12
N GLN A 64 -10.23 -7.37 7.15
CA GLN A 64 -10.02 -8.80 6.96
C GLN A 64 -11.25 -9.43 6.29
N ILE A 65 -11.03 -10.06 5.15
CA ILE A 65 -12.08 -10.82 4.47
C ILE A 65 -12.46 -12.02 5.35
N PRO A 66 -13.75 -12.24 5.64
CA PRO A 66 -14.19 -13.42 6.38
C PRO A 66 -13.67 -14.71 5.74
N GLU A 67 -13.34 -15.70 6.56
CA GLU A 67 -12.71 -16.95 6.11
C GLU A 67 -13.59 -17.68 5.07
N GLU A 68 -14.91 -17.63 5.25
CA GLU A 68 -15.90 -18.24 4.35
C GLU A 68 -15.89 -17.63 2.93
N LEU A 69 -15.39 -16.39 2.80
CA LEU A 69 -15.26 -15.66 1.53
C LEU A 69 -13.82 -15.63 1.02
N SER A 70 -12.88 -16.14 1.81
CA SER A 70 -11.46 -15.93 1.60
C SER A 70 -10.82 -16.87 0.56
N ASP A 71 -11.47 -17.99 0.23
CA ASP A 71 -10.88 -19.04 -0.61
C ASP A 71 -11.29 -19.00 -2.08
N ASN A 72 -12.10 -18.00 -2.47
CA ASN A 72 -12.60 -17.85 -3.84
C ASN A 72 -11.71 -16.98 -4.72
N PHE A 73 -10.41 -17.23 -4.75
CA PHE A 73 -9.52 -16.57 -5.68
C PHE A 73 -8.90 -17.57 -6.66
N PRO A 74 -8.61 -17.16 -7.90
CA PRO A 74 -7.96 -18.01 -8.88
C PRO A 74 -6.59 -18.53 -8.40
N GLU A 75 -6.32 -19.81 -8.64
CA GLU A 75 -5.08 -20.45 -8.17
C GLU A 75 -3.80 -19.72 -8.63
N HIS A 76 -3.81 -19.17 -9.84
CA HIS A 76 -2.65 -18.52 -10.42
C HIS A 76 -2.20 -17.25 -9.66
N ILE A 77 -3.12 -16.55 -8.94
CA ILE A 77 -2.76 -15.37 -8.14
C ILE A 77 -2.41 -15.71 -6.69
N ARG A 78 -2.35 -16.98 -6.32
CA ARG A 78 -2.03 -17.44 -4.97
C ARG A 78 -0.78 -16.78 -4.38
N PRO A 79 0.37 -16.66 -5.08
CA PRO A 79 1.56 -16.02 -4.51
C PRO A 79 1.31 -14.58 -4.04
N PHE A 80 0.55 -13.80 -4.83
CA PHE A 80 0.17 -12.44 -4.45
C PHE A 80 -0.74 -12.44 -3.22
N VAL A 81 -1.80 -13.25 -3.24
CA VAL A 81 -2.78 -13.31 -2.13
C VAL A 81 -2.12 -13.74 -0.81
N GLU A 82 -1.19 -14.69 -0.85
CA GLU A 82 -0.47 -15.14 0.34
C GLU A 82 0.44 -14.07 0.93
N LEU A 83 1.09 -13.26 0.09
CA LEU A 83 1.89 -12.11 0.54
C LEU A 83 0.99 -11.03 1.12
N ASP A 84 -0.03 -10.61 0.39
CA ASP A 84 -0.96 -9.57 0.76
C ASP A 84 -1.65 -9.86 2.11
N ARG A 85 -2.16 -11.07 2.30
CA ARG A 85 -2.75 -11.53 3.56
C ARG A 85 -1.76 -11.61 4.73
N SER A 86 -0.47 -11.66 4.47
CA SER A 86 0.56 -11.65 5.51
C SER A 86 0.86 -10.24 6.01
N GLY A 87 0.55 -9.24 5.21
CA GLY A 87 0.76 -7.84 5.50
C GLY A 87 -0.08 -7.34 6.68
N MET A 88 0.48 -6.40 7.43
CA MET A 88 -0.18 -5.79 8.58
C MET A 88 -1.46 -5.03 8.20
N LEU A 89 -1.52 -4.49 6.98
CA LEU A 89 -2.62 -3.68 6.48
C LEU A 89 -3.94 -4.47 6.40
N GLU A 90 -3.86 -5.77 6.05
CA GLU A 90 -5.02 -6.64 5.85
C GLU A 90 -5.37 -7.49 7.09
N ARG A 91 -4.78 -7.16 8.25
CA ARG A 91 -5.02 -7.88 9.51
C ARG A 91 -5.91 -7.10 10.46
N GLU A 92 -6.66 -7.84 11.27
CA GLU A 92 -7.42 -7.33 12.40
C GLU A 92 -6.78 -7.74 13.74
N PRO A 93 -7.16 -7.08 14.87
CA PRO A 93 -6.76 -7.57 16.19
C PRO A 93 -7.21 -9.03 16.44
N PRO A 94 -6.38 -9.87 17.12
CA PRO A 94 -5.13 -9.52 17.81
C PRO A 94 -3.88 -9.49 16.91
N ALA A 95 -3.92 -10.10 15.71
CA ALA A 95 -2.75 -10.23 14.83
C ALA A 95 -2.17 -8.85 14.41
N HIS A 96 -3.05 -7.92 13.98
CA HIS A 96 -2.65 -6.55 13.67
C HIS A 96 -1.95 -5.88 14.85
N THR A 97 -2.53 -5.97 16.06
CA THR A 97 -1.99 -5.33 17.27
C THR A 97 -0.59 -5.85 17.58
N ARG A 98 -0.37 -7.15 17.45
CA ARG A 98 0.93 -7.79 17.65
C ARG A 98 1.96 -7.27 16.63
N LEU A 99 1.66 -7.36 15.34
CA LEU A 99 2.57 -6.91 14.28
C LEU A 99 2.90 -5.43 14.43
N ARG A 100 1.87 -4.59 14.62
CA ARG A 100 2.05 -3.15 14.78
C ARG A 100 2.92 -2.80 15.99
N SER A 101 2.76 -3.50 17.11
CA SER A 101 3.58 -3.25 18.30
C SER A 101 5.07 -3.51 18.06
N LEU A 102 5.40 -4.55 17.30
CA LEU A 102 6.78 -4.86 16.91
C LEU A 102 7.35 -3.83 15.94
N VAL A 103 6.59 -3.46 14.92
CA VAL A 103 7.01 -2.45 13.92
C VAL A 103 7.22 -1.08 14.56
N VAL A 104 6.30 -0.60 15.41
CA VAL A 104 6.42 0.72 16.06
C VAL A 104 7.67 0.82 16.95
N ARG A 105 8.13 -0.29 17.54
CA ARG A 105 9.37 -0.31 18.32
C ARG A 105 10.63 -0.11 17.46
N ALA A 106 10.62 -0.58 16.21
CA ALA A 106 11.70 -0.34 15.26
C ALA A 106 11.63 1.07 14.64
N PHE A 107 10.42 1.60 14.41
CA PHE A 107 10.19 2.96 13.91
C PHE A 107 10.25 4.00 15.03
N THR A 108 11.44 4.35 15.47
CA THR A 108 11.61 5.37 16.51
C THR A 108 11.56 6.78 15.92
N SER A 109 11.02 7.76 16.68
CA SER A 109 11.03 9.17 16.27
C SER A 109 12.45 9.69 15.97
N ARG A 110 13.45 9.22 16.72
CA ARG A 110 14.86 9.56 16.51
C ARG A 110 15.37 9.02 15.16
N GLY A 111 15.04 7.76 14.82
CA GLY A 111 15.43 7.16 13.55
C GLY A 111 14.82 7.91 12.37
N ILE A 112 13.53 8.26 12.46
CA ILE A 112 12.84 9.03 11.42
C ILE A 112 13.43 10.45 11.27
N THR A 113 13.70 11.14 12.37
CA THR A 113 14.32 12.48 12.33
C THR A 113 15.72 12.44 11.70
N ALA A 114 16.47 11.38 11.93
CA ALA A 114 17.81 11.20 11.36
C ALA A 114 17.84 11.07 9.82
N LEU A 115 16.70 10.73 9.19
CA LEU A 115 16.58 10.70 7.71
C LEU A 115 16.57 12.10 7.09
N GLY A 116 16.17 13.14 7.84
CA GLY A 116 15.97 14.49 7.34
C GLY A 116 17.12 15.05 6.50
N PRO A 117 18.38 15.08 7.01
CA PRO A 117 19.53 15.58 6.24
C PRO A 117 19.77 14.80 4.94
N GLY A 118 19.63 13.47 4.97
CA GLY A 118 19.79 12.62 3.78
C GLY A 118 18.70 12.85 2.73
N ILE A 119 17.45 13.08 3.17
CA ILE A 119 16.34 13.46 2.29
C ILE A 119 16.60 14.83 1.66
N ALA A 120 17.03 15.83 2.45
CA ALA A 120 17.34 17.15 1.94
C ALA A 120 18.48 17.13 0.89
N ALA A 121 19.53 16.34 1.14
CA ALA A 121 20.61 16.16 0.17
C ALA A 121 20.12 15.52 -1.15
N LEU A 122 19.30 14.45 -1.06
CA LEU A 122 18.69 13.79 -2.21
C LEU A 122 17.83 14.77 -3.02
N VAL A 123 16.98 15.53 -2.34
CA VAL A 123 16.08 16.51 -2.96
C VAL A 123 16.89 17.56 -3.73
N ASN A 124 17.94 18.13 -3.12
CA ASN A 124 18.79 19.10 -3.79
C ASN A 124 19.50 18.50 -5.02
N GLN A 125 20.06 17.29 -4.90
CA GLN A 125 20.66 16.59 -6.02
C GLN A 125 19.68 16.41 -7.18
N LEU A 126 18.47 15.95 -6.92
CA LEU A 126 17.45 15.74 -7.95
C LEU A 126 17.02 17.06 -8.62
N ILE A 127 16.96 18.16 -7.87
CA ILE A 127 16.66 19.49 -8.43
C ILE A 127 17.79 19.95 -9.35
N ASP A 128 19.05 19.73 -8.96
CA ASP A 128 20.21 20.09 -9.78
C ASP A 128 20.28 19.26 -11.09
N GLU A 129 19.66 18.07 -11.11
CA GLU A 129 19.59 17.17 -12.27
C GLU A 129 18.34 17.38 -13.14
N PHE A 130 17.47 18.36 -12.84
CA PHE A 130 16.27 18.59 -13.64
C PHE A 130 16.63 18.92 -15.10
N PRO A 131 15.93 18.30 -16.07
CA PRO A 131 16.11 18.62 -17.47
C PRO A 131 15.71 20.07 -17.77
N ASP A 132 16.34 20.65 -18.79
CA ASP A 132 15.91 21.96 -19.33
C ASP A 132 14.53 21.84 -19.99
N GLY A 133 13.67 22.84 -19.77
CA GLY A 133 12.34 22.94 -20.39
C GLY A 133 11.25 22.17 -19.64
N GLU A 134 10.25 21.66 -20.36
CA GLU A 134 9.14 20.89 -19.78
C GLU A 134 9.56 19.45 -19.53
N PHE A 135 9.25 18.93 -18.34
CA PHE A 135 9.52 17.55 -17.94
C PHE A 135 8.46 16.99 -17.00
N ASP A 136 8.41 15.67 -16.87
CA ASP A 136 7.51 14.98 -15.95
C ASP A 136 8.08 15.02 -14.52
N LEU A 137 7.53 15.92 -13.70
CA LEU A 137 7.94 16.10 -12.31
C LEU A 137 7.71 14.83 -11.46
N LEU A 138 6.68 14.04 -11.75
CA LEU A 138 6.42 12.80 -11.01
C LEU A 138 7.56 11.82 -11.24
N ARG A 139 7.95 11.60 -12.49
CA ARG A 139 9.03 10.66 -12.84
C ARG A 139 10.41 11.11 -12.38
N CYS A 140 10.71 12.40 -12.50
CA CYS A 140 12.04 12.93 -12.15
C CYS A 140 12.22 13.18 -10.65
N PHE A 141 11.13 13.30 -9.89
CA PHE A 141 11.18 13.75 -8.50
C PHE A 141 10.22 12.98 -7.58
N GLY A 142 8.91 12.99 -7.89
CA GLY A 142 7.90 12.48 -6.99
C GLY A 142 7.99 10.98 -6.72
N GLU A 143 8.36 10.18 -7.72
CA GLU A 143 8.54 8.73 -7.60
C GLU A 143 9.92 8.35 -7.05
N VAL A 144 10.94 9.14 -7.37
CA VAL A 144 12.34 8.84 -7.04
C VAL A 144 12.60 8.98 -5.53
N ILE A 145 12.14 10.07 -4.93
CA ILE A 145 12.41 10.37 -3.52
C ILE A 145 11.92 9.25 -2.58
N PRO A 146 10.64 8.86 -2.59
CA PRO A 146 10.16 7.86 -1.64
C PRO A 146 10.83 6.50 -1.84
N VAL A 147 11.09 6.08 -3.06
CA VAL A 147 11.69 4.76 -3.31
C VAL A 147 13.15 4.70 -2.86
N ILE A 148 13.94 5.77 -3.09
CA ILE A 148 15.32 5.84 -2.59
C ILE A 148 15.35 5.92 -1.06
N VAL A 149 14.47 6.73 -0.46
CA VAL A 149 14.39 6.84 1.01
C VAL A 149 14.01 5.50 1.65
N ILE A 150 13.05 4.77 1.06
CA ILE A 150 12.67 3.44 1.53
C ILE A 150 13.83 2.45 1.34
N ALA A 151 14.52 2.46 0.20
CA ALA A 151 15.67 1.59 -0.02
C ALA A 151 16.77 1.83 1.03
N ARG A 152 17.14 3.10 1.29
CA ARG A 152 18.09 3.49 2.34
C ARG A 152 17.64 3.01 3.72
N LEU A 153 16.36 3.23 4.06
CA LEU A 153 15.78 2.83 5.34
C LEU A 153 15.86 1.31 5.55
N LEU A 154 15.61 0.53 4.50
CA LEU A 154 15.67 -0.93 4.53
C LEU A 154 17.10 -1.49 4.38
N GLY A 155 18.11 -0.64 4.16
CA GLY A 155 19.48 -1.04 3.89
C GLY A 155 19.63 -1.77 2.55
N ILE A 156 18.76 -1.45 1.58
CA ILE A 156 18.80 -1.97 0.21
C ILE A 156 19.65 -1.00 -0.64
N PRO A 157 20.52 -1.51 -1.53
CA PRO A 157 21.27 -0.68 -2.46
C PRO A 157 20.37 0.22 -3.32
N GLU A 158 20.77 1.47 -3.55
CA GLU A 158 19.95 2.45 -4.29
C GLU A 158 19.78 2.09 -5.78
N ASP A 159 20.69 1.32 -6.35
CA ASP A 159 20.56 0.78 -7.72
C ASP A 159 19.37 -0.17 -7.88
N MET A 160 18.85 -0.71 -6.78
CA MET A 160 17.62 -1.49 -6.76
C MET A 160 16.34 -0.64 -6.71
N ALA A 161 16.43 0.69 -6.54
CA ALA A 161 15.27 1.55 -6.37
C ALA A 161 14.27 1.42 -7.53
N ASN A 162 14.74 1.46 -8.77
CA ASN A 162 13.89 1.30 -9.95
C ASN A 162 13.18 -0.07 -9.99
N GLN A 163 13.88 -1.13 -9.59
CA GLN A 163 13.29 -2.47 -9.56
C GLN A 163 12.25 -2.59 -8.43
N LEU A 164 12.51 -2.02 -7.26
CA LEU A 164 11.54 -1.95 -6.16
C LEU A 164 10.27 -1.20 -6.58
N LEU A 165 10.43 -0.07 -7.28
CA LEU A 165 9.32 0.72 -7.81
C LEU A 165 8.50 -0.07 -8.83
N GLN A 166 9.16 -0.77 -9.76
CA GLN A 166 8.49 -1.59 -10.75
C GLN A 166 7.68 -2.72 -10.11
N TRP A 167 8.28 -3.47 -9.18
CA TRP A 167 7.54 -4.51 -8.45
C TRP A 167 6.35 -3.94 -7.69
N SER A 168 6.52 -2.77 -7.05
CA SER A 168 5.42 -2.09 -6.35
C SER A 168 4.28 -1.73 -7.30
N HIS A 169 4.58 -1.15 -8.47
CA HIS A 169 3.56 -0.81 -9.47
C HIS A 169 2.80 -2.05 -9.95
N ASP A 170 3.51 -3.12 -10.28
CA ASP A 170 2.90 -4.34 -10.76
C ASP A 170 2.02 -5.02 -9.69
N MET A 171 2.46 -5.03 -8.42
CA MET A 171 1.66 -5.55 -7.31
C MET A 171 0.45 -4.67 -7.00
N VAL A 172 0.60 -3.34 -6.96
CA VAL A 172 -0.50 -2.40 -6.66
C VAL A 172 -1.57 -2.42 -7.75
N ALA A 173 -1.22 -2.76 -8.99
CA ALA A 173 -2.19 -2.92 -10.07
C ALA A 173 -3.26 -3.99 -9.76
N MET A 174 -2.99 -4.92 -8.84
CA MET A 174 -3.98 -5.91 -8.36
C MET A 174 -5.20 -5.31 -7.66
N TYR A 175 -5.09 -4.08 -7.13
CA TYR A 175 -6.20 -3.40 -6.46
C TYR A 175 -7.14 -2.68 -7.44
N GLN A 176 -6.84 -2.69 -8.74
CA GLN A 176 -7.74 -2.12 -9.75
C GLN A 176 -9.03 -2.93 -9.85
N ALA A 177 -10.16 -2.22 -9.92
CA ALA A 177 -11.49 -2.86 -9.97
C ALA A 177 -11.73 -3.72 -11.22
N LYS A 178 -11.06 -3.42 -12.32
CA LYS A 178 -11.14 -4.15 -13.60
C LYS A 178 -9.74 -4.50 -14.07
N ARG A 179 -9.13 -5.46 -13.40
CA ARG A 179 -7.85 -6.04 -13.82
C ARG A 179 -8.10 -7.19 -14.78
N ASP A 180 -7.19 -7.37 -15.70
CA ASP A 180 -7.16 -8.49 -16.63
C ASP A 180 -6.09 -9.52 -16.23
N ARG A 181 -6.01 -10.61 -17.00
CA ARG A 181 -5.06 -11.69 -16.76
C ARG A 181 -3.60 -11.24 -16.87
N GLU A 182 -3.30 -10.29 -17.75
CA GLU A 182 -1.94 -9.78 -17.94
C GLU A 182 -1.45 -9.03 -16.69
N ILE A 183 -2.33 -8.21 -16.09
CA ILE A 183 -2.06 -7.52 -14.82
C ILE A 183 -1.81 -8.55 -13.70
N GLU A 184 -2.65 -9.57 -13.61
CA GLU A 184 -2.52 -10.62 -12.62
C GLU A 184 -1.19 -11.39 -12.75
N ASP A 185 -0.82 -11.78 -13.97
CA ASP A 185 0.43 -12.51 -14.23
C ASP A 185 1.66 -11.65 -13.90
N LYS A 186 1.67 -10.36 -14.28
CA LYS A 186 2.75 -9.41 -13.89
C LYS A 186 2.88 -9.27 -12.38
N ALA A 187 1.76 -9.11 -11.68
CA ALA A 187 1.76 -9.00 -10.23
C ALA A 187 2.30 -10.26 -9.53
N VAL A 188 1.97 -11.45 -10.03
CA VAL A 188 2.48 -12.72 -9.50
C VAL A 188 4.00 -12.84 -9.68
N VAL A 189 4.51 -12.47 -10.87
CA VAL A 189 5.96 -12.43 -11.13
C VAL A 189 6.63 -11.43 -10.18
N ALA A 190 6.14 -10.20 -10.12
CA ALA A 190 6.67 -9.16 -9.24
C ALA A 190 6.67 -9.57 -7.76
N THR A 191 5.57 -10.17 -7.28
CA THR A 191 5.45 -10.70 -5.91
C THR A 191 6.50 -11.75 -5.61
N THR A 192 6.71 -12.68 -6.55
CA THR A 192 7.67 -13.78 -6.38
C THR A 192 9.10 -13.26 -6.35
N GLU A 193 9.45 -12.37 -7.27
CA GLU A 193 10.78 -11.77 -7.36
C GLU A 193 11.10 -10.90 -6.14
N PHE A 194 10.16 -10.02 -5.75
CA PHE A 194 10.25 -9.20 -4.56
C PHE A 194 10.44 -10.05 -3.30
N SER A 195 9.59 -11.05 -3.10
CA SER A 195 9.67 -11.92 -1.92
C SER A 195 11.01 -12.66 -1.84
N ASN A 196 11.50 -13.17 -2.97
CA ASN A 196 12.80 -13.83 -3.04
C ASN A 196 13.96 -12.86 -2.76
N TYR A 197 13.88 -11.63 -3.26
CA TYR A 197 14.89 -10.61 -3.03
C TYR A 197 14.93 -10.21 -1.55
N ILE A 198 13.79 -9.86 -0.96
CA ILE A 198 13.70 -9.46 0.45
C ILE A 198 14.12 -10.61 1.37
N LYS A 199 13.73 -11.85 1.08
CA LYS A 199 14.17 -13.00 1.86
C LYS A 199 15.70 -13.14 1.88
N ARG A 200 16.36 -13.02 0.72
CA ARG A 200 17.85 -13.06 0.67
C ARG A 200 18.45 -11.90 1.47
N HIS A 201 17.85 -10.71 1.40
CA HIS A 201 18.30 -9.54 2.15
C HIS A 201 18.17 -9.77 3.67
N ILE A 202 17.02 -10.28 4.13
CA ILE A 202 16.80 -10.69 5.53
C ILE A 202 17.83 -11.71 6.00
N ASP A 203 18.09 -12.77 5.19
CA ASP A 203 19.06 -13.80 5.53
C ASP A 203 20.49 -13.25 5.59
N HIS A 204 20.82 -12.29 4.74
CA HIS A 204 22.08 -11.55 4.80
C HIS A 204 22.18 -10.70 6.10
N ARG A 205 21.13 -9.94 6.43
CA ARG A 205 21.09 -9.09 7.64
C ARG A 205 21.10 -9.89 8.94
N ARG A 206 20.56 -11.09 8.97
CA ARG A 206 20.70 -11.99 10.12
C ARG A 206 22.16 -12.36 10.42
N LYS A 207 22.98 -12.48 9.38
CA LYS A 207 24.42 -12.79 9.51
C LYS A 207 25.27 -11.55 9.67
N ASN A 208 24.88 -10.45 9.06
CA ASN A 208 25.58 -9.17 8.99
C ASN A 208 24.63 -8.02 9.34
N PRO A 209 24.29 -7.83 10.63
CA PRO A 209 23.42 -6.72 11.03
C PRO A 209 24.04 -5.37 10.68
N ALA A 210 23.20 -4.40 10.30
CA ALA A 210 23.59 -3.03 9.97
C ALA A 210 22.64 -2.03 10.66
N ASP A 211 22.92 -0.75 10.54
CA ASP A 211 22.03 0.31 11.04
C ASP A 211 20.91 0.58 10.01
N ASP A 212 20.02 -0.40 9.84
CA ASP A 212 18.86 -0.32 8.96
C ASP A 212 17.62 -0.94 9.62
N LEU A 213 16.46 -0.63 9.06
CA LEU A 213 15.17 -1.07 9.60
C LEU A 213 15.03 -2.60 9.57
N ILE A 214 15.52 -3.28 8.54
CA ILE A 214 15.45 -4.75 8.45
C ILE A 214 16.21 -5.38 9.62
N SER A 215 17.43 -4.90 9.90
CA SER A 215 18.22 -5.36 11.05
C SER A 215 17.51 -5.09 12.39
N GLN A 216 16.88 -3.92 12.52
CA GLN A 216 16.10 -3.56 13.72
C GLN A 216 14.86 -4.45 13.88
N LEU A 217 14.11 -4.71 12.81
CA LEU A 217 12.94 -5.58 12.82
C LEU A 217 13.30 -7.04 13.12
N ILE A 218 14.45 -7.52 12.64
CA ILE A 218 14.96 -8.86 12.97
C ILE A 218 15.29 -8.96 14.48
N ALA A 219 15.84 -7.88 15.05
CA ALA A 219 16.28 -7.87 16.45
C ALA A 219 15.14 -7.61 17.44
N VAL A 220 14.04 -6.98 17.01
CA VAL A 220 12.96 -6.56 17.90
C VAL A 220 12.24 -7.76 18.52
N LYS A 221 11.99 -7.66 19.83
CA LYS A 221 11.21 -8.63 20.60
C LYS A 221 10.15 -7.91 21.43
N ASN A 222 9.00 -8.54 21.55
CA ASN A 222 7.92 -8.11 22.42
C ASN A 222 7.35 -9.33 23.16
N ASP A 223 7.50 -9.38 24.49
CA ASP A 223 7.04 -10.48 25.34
C ASP A 223 7.52 -11.88 24.85
N GLY A 224 8.75 -11.95 24.32
CA GLY A 224 9.33 -13.16 23.75
C GLY A 224 8.99 -13.43 22.29
N GLU A 225 8.07 -12.66 21.70
CA GLU A 225 7.68 -12.79 20.28
C GLU A 225 8.59 -11.99 19.37
N GLN A 226 8.81 -12.51 18.16
CA GLN A 226 9.56 -11.88 17.07
C GLN A 226 8.76 -11.99 15.78
N LEU A 227 9.13 -11.16 14.79
CA LEU A 227 8.61 -11.30 13.44
C LEU A 227 9.20 -12.56 12.77
N SER A 228 8.35 -13.38 12.19
CA SER A 228 8.77 -14.47 11.32
C SER A 228 9.32 -13.93 9.99
N THR A 229 10.03 -14.75 9.23
CA THR A 229 10.51 -14.33 7.90
C THR A 229 9.38 -13.91 6.98
N LYS A 230 8.22 -14.59 7.05
CA LYS A 230 7.05 -14.26 6.25
C LYS A 230 6.43 -12.90 6.63
N GLU A 231 6.52 -12.53 7.90
CA GLU A 231 6.03 -11.23 8.40
C GLU A 231 7.02 -10.08 8.19
N LEU A 232 8.29 -10.40 7.89
CA LEU A 232 9.33 -9.44 7.54
C LEU A 232 9.34 -9.09 6.04
N ILE A 233 8.78 -9.96 5.19
CA ILE A 233 8.60 -9.75 3.75
C ILE A 233 7.35 -8.90 3.49
#